data_99da99625ffe8b0062109a23a80a26c5
#
_entry.id   99da99625ffe8b0062109a23a80a26c5
#
_cell.length_a   1.000
_cell.length_b   1.000
_cell.length_c   1.000
_cell.angle_alpha   90.00
_cell.angle_beta   90.00
_cell.angle_gamma   90.00
#
_symmetry.space_group_name_H-M   'P 1'
#
loop_
_entity.id
_entity.type
_entity.pdbx_description
1 polymer ?
#
loop_
_entity_poly.entity_id
_entity_poly.type
_entity_poly.pdbx_seq_one_letter_code
_entity_poly.pdbx_strand_id
1 'polypeptide(L)'
;IAGVILKISAIEWCICMVLFGLVMALEHVNTAVEAVVDMVTEEYHPLAKVAKDTAAGAVLIAAIMAAIAGRIIFLPKIAQILQ
;
A
#
# COMPACT_ATOMS: atom_id res chain seq x y z
N ILE A 1 -10.59 -13.75 4.00
CA ILE A 1 -10.63 -15.18 4.36
C ILE A 1 -9.63 -15.48 5.47
N ALA A 2 -8.38 -15.07 5.33
CA ALA A 2 -7.38 -15.30 6.36
C ALA A 2 -7.79 -14.66 7.70
N GLY A 3 -8.40 -13.47 7.65
CA GLY A 3 -8.86 -12.80 8.85
C GLY A 3 -9.95 -13.57 9.59
N VAL A 4 -10.86 -14.21 8.86
CA VAL A 4 -11.91 -15.04 9.45
C VAL A 4 -11.30 -16.32 10.06
N ILE A 5 -10.44 -16.97 9.32
CA ILE A 5 -9.77 -18.19 9.78
C ILE A 5 -8.90 -17.91 11.01
N LEU A 6 -8.17 -16.80 11.01
CA LEU A 6 -7.26 -16.44 12.09
C LEU A 6 -7.93 -15.66 13.22
N LYS A 7 -9.22 -15.39 13.09
CA LYS A 7 -10.05 -14.75 14.14
C LYS A 7 -9.47 -13.41 14.60
N ILE A 8 -9.12 -12.55 13.66
CA ILE A 8 -8.64 -11.21 14.01
C ILE A 8 -9.78 -10.37 14.59
N SER A 9 -9.43 -9.41 15.45
CA SER A 9 -10.40 -8.54 16.10
C SER A 9 -11.02 -7.54 15.12
N ALA A 10 -12.11 -6.89 15.55
CA ALA A 10 -12.73 -5.83 14.75
C ALA A 10 -11.78 -4.67 14.50
N ILE A 11 -10.96 -4.31 15.50
CA ILE A 11 -9.97 -3.25 15.33
C ILE A 11 -8.93 -3.66 14.29
N GLU A 12 -8.46 -4.90 14.35
CA GLU A 12 -7.50 -5.42 13.38
C GLU A 12 -8.09 -5.44 11.96
N TRP A 13 -9.37 -5.78 11.82
CA TRP A 13 -10.08 -5.68 10.55
C TRP A 13 -10.08 -4.25 10.01
N CYS A 14 -10.38 -3.27 10.87
CA CYS A 14 -10.37 -1.87 10.48
C CYS A 14 -9.00 -1.42 10.02
N ILE A 15 -7.95 -1.82 10.72
CA ILE A 15 -6.57 -1.50 10.33
C ILE A 15 -6.25 -2.06 8.96
N CYS A 16 -6.59 -3.32 8.71
CA CYS A 16 -6.36 -3.95 7.41
C CYS A 16 -7.11 -3.24 6.30
N MET A 17 -8.36 -2.87 6.53
CA MET A 17 -9.16 -2.15 5.54
C MET A 17 -8.59 -0.78 5.22
N VAL A 18 -8.16 -0.03 6.24
CA VAL A 18 -7.54 1.28 6.04
C VAL A 18 -6.24 1.17 5.26
N LEU A 19 -5.39 0.20 5.61
CA LEU A 19 -4.12 0.00 4.92
C LEU A 19 -4.33 -0.41 3.47
N PHE A 20 -5.25 -1.33 3.22
CA PHE A 20 -5.58 -1.76 1.87
C PHE A 20 -6.10 -0.58 1.05
N GLY A 21 -7.04 0.17 1.61
CA GLY A 21 -7.60 1.35 0.95
C GLY A 21 -6.55 2.40 0.66
N LEU A 22 -5.63 2.64 1.61
CA LEU A 22 -4.55 3.61 1.43
C LEU A 22 -3.63 3.21 0.28
N VAL A 23 -3.19 1.95 0.25
CA VAL A 23 -2.32 1.46 -0.83
C VAL A 23 -3.02 1.58 -2.18
N MET A 24 -4.28 1.15 -2.26
CA MET A 24 -5.04 1.21 -3.50
C MET A 24 -5.27 2.66 -3.96
N ALA A 25 -5.61 3.55 -3.02
CA ALA A 25 -5.81 4.96 -3.33
C ALA A 25 -4.52 5.60 -3.86
N LEU A 26 -3.39 5.31 -3.21
CA LEU A 26 -2.10 5.85 -3.64
C LEU A 26 -1.66 5.29 -4.99
N GLU A 27 -1.95 4.03 -5.28
CA GLU A 27 -1.69 3.47 -6.60
C GLU A 27 -2.48 4.19 -7.69
N HIS A 28 -3.74 4.52 -7.43
CA HIS A 28 -4.55 5.28 -8.37
C HIS A 28 -4.01 6.71 -8.56
N VAL A 29 -3.60 7.35 -7.47
CA VAL A 29 -2.99 8.68 -7.54
C VAL A 29 -1.68 8.62 -8.32
N ASN A 30 -0.86 7.60 -8.08
CA ASN A 30 0.39 7.43 -8.84
C ASN A 30 0.12 7.28 -10.34
N THR A 31 -0.88 6.50 -10.72
CA THR A 31 -1.28 6.35 -12.12
C THR A 31 -1.73 7.69 -12.72
N ALA A 32 -2.49 8.47 -11.95
CA ALA A 32 -2.93 9.79 -12.40
C ALA A 32 -1.76 10.74 -12.60
N VAL A 33 -0.79 10.74 -11.68
CA VAL A 33 0.42 11.55 -11.80
C VAL A 33 1.20 11.18 -13.06
N GLU A 34 1.40 9.88 -13.31
CA GLU A 34 2.09 9.41 -14.51
C GLU A 34 1.38 9.86 -15.79
N ALA A 35 0.06 9.75 -15.82
CA ALA A 35 -0.74 10.17 -16.97
C ALA A 35 -0.63 11.68 -17.22
N VAL A 36 -0.70 12.48 -16.15
CA VAL A 36 -0.58 13.93 -16.27
C VAL A 36 0.81 14.33 -16.74
N VAL A 37 1.85 13.72 -16.20
CA VAL A 37 3.22 14.01 -16.61
C VAL A 37 3.45 13.64 -18.07
N ASP A 38 2.96 12.48 -18.50
CA ASP A 38 3.11 12.02 -19.87
C ASP A 38 2.33 12.91 -20.86
N MET A 39 1.22 13.48 -20.40
CA MET A 39 0.46 14.43 -21.22
C MET A 39 1.20 15.75 -21.43
N VAL A 40 1.98 16.17 -20.43
CA VAL A 40 2.71 17.44 -20.47
C VAL A 40 4.02 17.32 -21.25
N THR A 41 4.74 16.21 -21.08
CA THR A 41 6.05 16.02 -21.75
C THR A 41 6.24 14.55 -22.12
N GLU A 42 6.73 14.33 -23.34
CA GLU A 42 7.18 13.01 -23.80
C GLU A 42 8.69 12.85 -23.69
N GLU A 43 9.40 13.95 -23.46
CA GLU A 43 10.84 13.95 -23.35
C GLU A 43 11.27 13.92 -21.88
N TYR A 44 12.52 13.53 -21.65
CA TYR A 44 13.07 13.57 -20.31
C TYR A 44 13.09 14.99 -19.78
N HIS A 45 12.54 15.15 -18.59
CA HIS A 45 12.53 16.43 -17.88
C HIS A 45 12.78 16.13 -16.39
N PRO A 46 13.75 16.82 -15.75
CA PRO A 46 14.08 16.51 -14.35
C PRO A 46 12.89 16.60 -13.38
N LEU A 47 12.01 17.59 -13.56
CA LEU A 47 10.81 17.73 -12.71
C LEU A 47 9.80 16.64 -12.96
N ALA A 48 9.67 16.16 -14.19
CA ALA A 48 8.80 15.03 -14.52
C ALA A 48 9.28 13.77 -13.81
N LYS A 49 10.59 13.54 -13.80
CA LYS A 49 11.18 12.39 -13.09
C LYS A 49 10.93 12.50 -11.58
N VAL A 50 11.11 13.69 -10.99
CA VAL A 50 10.83 13.90 -9.57
C VAL A 50 9.38 13.62 -9.24
N ALA A 51 8.44 14.11 -10.06
CA ALA A 51 7.01 13.87 -9.82
C ALA A 51 6.67 12.38 -9.86
N LYS A 52 7.16 11.66 -10.86
CA LYS A 52 6.91 10.22 -10.99
C LYS A 52 7.55 9.43 -9.84
N ASP A 53 8.80 9.73 -9.51
CA ASP A 53 9.52 9.01 -8.46
C ASP A 53 8.90 9.28 -7.08
N THR A 54 8.46 10.49 -6.82
CA THR A 54 7.80 10.86 -5.56
C THR A 54 6.47 10.12 -5.42
N ALA A 55 5.67 10.09 -6.47
CA ALA A 55 4.38 9.38 -6.44
C ALA A 55 4.58 7.87 -6.26
N ALA A 56 5.53 7.28 -6.96
CA ALA A 56 5.87 5.86 -6.80
C ALA A 56 6.41 5.57 -5.41
N GLY A 57 7.21 6.47 -4.85
CA GLY A 57 7.74 6.36 -3.50
C GLY A 57 6.65 6.35 -2.45
N ALA A 58 5.59 7.14 -2.64
CA ALA A 58 4.45 7.15 -1.72
C ALA A 58 3.76 5.79 -1.69
N VAL A 59 3.57 5.16 -2.85
CA VAL A 59 2.99 3.81 -2.92
C VAL A 59 3.89 2.80 -2.21
N LEU A 60 5.20 2.89 -2.45
CA LEU A 60 6.17 1.98 -1.84
C LEU A 60 6.15 2.09 -0.31
N ILE A 61 6.15 3.30 0.22
CA ILE A 61 6.09 3.53 1.67
C ILE A 61 4.81 2.90 2.25
N ALA A 62 3.66 3.15 1.62
CA ALA A 62 2.39 2.60 2.08
C ALA A 62 2.39 1.07 2.02
N ALA A 63 2.95 0.48 0.97
CA ALA A 63 3.03 -0.97 0.82
C ALA A 63 3.94 -1.60 1.89
N ILE A 64 5.07 -0.97 2.19
CA ILE A 64 5.98 -1.44 3.24
C ILE A 64 5.28 -1.40 4.60
N MET A 65 4.59 -0.30 4.92
CA MET A 65 3.89 -0.18 6.19
C MET A 65 2.75 -1.19 6.29
N ALA A 66 2.03 -1.43 5.20
CA ALA A 66 0.98 -2.44 5.16
C ALA A 66 1.54 -3.85 5.38
N ALA A 67 2.69 -4.16 4.80
CA ALA A 67 3.36 -5.44 5.00
C ALA A 67 3.79 -5.63 6.46
N ILE A 68 4.36 -4.59 7.07
CA ILE A 68 4.77 -4.64 8.47
C ILE A 68 3.56 -4.85 9.38
N ALA A 69 2.48 -4.09 9.17
CA ALA A 69 1.25 -4.23 9.96
C ALA A 69 0.64 -5.62 9.79
N GLY A 70 0.64 -6.15 8.58
CA GLY A 70 0.15 -7.50 8.30
C GLY A 70 0.93 -8.55 9.07
N ARG A 71 2.25 -8.43 9.12
CA ARG A 71 3.08 -9.36 9.90
C ARG A 71 2.77 -9.28 11.38
N ILE A 72 2.61 -8.07 11.91
CA ILE A 72 2.29 -7.87 13.33
C ILE A 72 0.94 -8.49 13.68
N ILE A 73 -0.05 -8.37 12.80
CA ILE A 73 -1.40 -8.88 13.05
C ILE A 73 -1.46 -10.39 12.85
N PHE A 74 -0.90 -10.93 11.76
CA PHE A 74 -1.15 -12.31 11.35
C PHE A 74 -0.12 -13.30 11.85
N LEU A 75 1.16 -12.96 11.99
CA LEU A 75 2.19 -13.90 12.42
C LEU A 75 1.92 -14.50 13.81
N PRO A 76 1.56 -13.70 14.84
CA PRO A 76 1.24 -14.30 16.14
C PRO A 76 0.06 -15.27 16.07
N LYS A 77 -0.93 -14.99 15.22
CA LYS A 77 -2.10 -15.86 15.07
C LYS A 77 -1.75 -17.14 14.35
N ILE A 78 -0.89 -17.08 13.34
CA ILE A 78 -0.39 -18.27 12.66
C ILE A 78 0.43 -19.12 13.62
N ALA A 79 1.28 -18.51 14.42
CA ALA A 79 2.08 -19.22 15.43
C ALA A 79 1.19 -19.95 16.44
N GLN A 80 0.09 -19.32 16.86
CA GLN A 80 -0.87 -19.95 17.77
C GLN A 80 -1.54 -21.18 17.15
N ILE A 81 -1.84 -21.13 15.86
CA ILE A 81 -2.45 -22.26 15.15
C ILE A 81 -1.47 -23.43 15.04
N LEU A 82 -0.19 -23.14 14.81
CA LEU A 82 0.84 -24.16 14.63
C LEU A 82 1.30 -24.79 15.95
N GLN A 83 0.95 -24.21 17.08
CA GLN A 83 1.19 -24.81 18.38
C GLN A 83 0.07 -25.78 18.72
#